data_c300fa0c5523b964f4fef68db5b50dff
#
_entry.id   c300fa0c5523b964f4fef68db5b50dff
#
_cell.length_a   1.000
_cell.length_b   1.000
_cell.length_c   1.000
_cell.angle_alpha   90.00
_cell.angle_beta   90.00
_cell.angle_gamma   90.00
#
_symmetry.space_group_name_H-M   'P 1'
#
loop_
_entity.id
_entity.type
_entity.pdbx_description
1 polymer ?
#
loop_
_entity_poly.entity_id
_entity_poly.type
_entity_poly.pdbx_seq_one_letter_code
_entity_poly.pdbx_strand_id
1 'polypeptide(L)'
;MSTDRFTLNAQLAQMLKGGVIMDATTPEQAKIAEEAGAVAVMALERVPADIRKEGGVARMSDPAIIREIKAAVSIPVMAKARIGHFVEAQLLEALKIDYIDESEVLTPADEECHIEKSRFSIPFVCGARNLGEACRRITEGATMIRTKGEAGTGNVVEAVRHMRTMNREIRQVRAMPLEELTAFCRDNGIPYQIAREVRETGRLPVVNFAAGGIATPADAALMMQLGCDGVFVGSGIFKSGDPAKRARAIVQATTYYQDPEKVLEVSMNLGEPMIGIEIAAIPKEQVLSERGW
;
A
#
# COMPACT_ATOMS: atom_id res chain seq x y z
N MET A 1 12.85 18.68 1.85
CA MET A 1 12.31 18.68 0.47
C MET A 1 11.92 20.11 0.12
N SER A 2 12.18 20.60 -1.10
CA SER A 2 11.51 21.84 -1.50
C SER A 2 10.01 21.54 -1.55
N THR A 3 9.18 22.50 -1.14
CA THR A 3 7.72 22.37 -1.19
C THR A 3 7.24 21.92 -2.57
N ASP A 4 7.90 22.33 -3.62
CA ASP A 4 7.62 21.94 -5.00
C ASP A 4 7.81 20.45 -5.27
N ARG A 5 8.87 19.80 -4.75
CA ARG A 5 9.13 18.38 -5.00
C ARG A 5 8.12 17.49 -4.29
N PHE A 6 7.80 17.77 -3.03
CA PHE A 6 6.77 17.02 -2.32
C PHE A 6 5.42 17.14 -3.02
N THR A 7 5.04 18.35 -3.41
CA THR A 7 3.78 18.63 -4.12
C THR A 7 3.71 17.86 -5.45
N LEU A 8 4.79 17.90 -6.24
CA LEU A 8 4.85 17.14 -7.50
C LEU A 8 4.68 15.64 -7.27
N ASN A 9 5.41 15.07 -6.33
CA ASN A 9 5.34 13.65 -6.01
C ASN A 9 3.96 13.24 -5.47
N ALA A 10 3.32 14.10 -4.66
CA ALA A 10 1.94 13.87 -4.20
C ALA A 10 0.93 13.93 -5.35
N GLN A 11 1.11 14.83 -6.32
CA GLN A 11 0.28 14.91 -7.52
C GLN A 11 0.46 13.66 -8.40
N LEU A 12 1.68 13.13 -8.57
CA LEU A 12 1.92 11.87 -9.27
C LEU A 12 1.17 10.72 -8.57
N ALA A 13 1.23 10.63 -7.25
CA ALA A 13 0.48 9.63 -6.48
C ALA A 13 -1.04 9.81 -6.62
N GLN A 14 -1.52 11.06 -6.67
CA GLN A 14 -2.94 11.37 -6.88
C GLN A 14 -3.47 10.86 -8.23
N MET A 15 -2.63 10.77 -9.27
CA MET A 15 -3.02 10.23 -10.58
C MET A 15 -3.43 8.74 -10.53
N LEU A 16 -2.98 8.01 -9.51
CA LEU A 16 -3.30 6.58 -9.32
C LEU A 16 -4.64 6.36 -8.60
N LYS A 17 -5.26 7.43 -8.10
CA LYS A 17 -6.50 7.35 -7.32
C LYS A 17 -7.62 6.68 -8.10
N GLY A 18 -8.38 5.82 -7.40
CA GLY A 18 -9.47 5.02 -7.97
C GLY A 18 -9.01 3.74 -8.64
N GLY A 19 -7.70 3.49 -8.68
CA GLY A 19 -7.12 2.35 -9.37
C GLY A 19 -6.67 1.20 -8.49
N VAL A 20 -6.19 0.17 -9.17
CA VAL A 20 -5.60 -1.04 -8.56
C VAL A 20 -4.12 -1.08 -8.90
N ILE A 21 -3.29 -1.24 -7.89
CA ILE A 21 -1.86 -1.51 -8.01
C ILE A 21 -1.67 -3.01 -7.77
N MET A 22 -1.04 -3.72 -8.72
CA MET A 22 -0.91 -5.16 -8.66
C MET A 22 0.55 -5.59 -8.49
N ASP A 23 0.79 -6.52 -7.56
CA ASP A 23 2.10 -7.19 -7.47
C ASP A 23 2.35 -8.02 -8.72
N ALA A 24 3.59 -8.05 -9.21
CA ALA A 24 4.01 -8.89 -10.32
C ALA A 24 5.43 -9.42 -10.04
N THR A 25 5.64 -10.71 -10.26
CA THR A 25 6.94 -11.38 -10.07
C THR A 25 7.60 -11.76 -11.40
N THR A 26 6.89 -11.60 -12.50
CA THR A 26 7.40 -11.83 -13.86
C THR A 26 6.87 -10.77 -14.84
N PRO A 27 7.54 -10.56 -15.97
CA PRO A 27 7.04 -9.71 -17.07
C PRO A 27 5.64 -10.09 -17.55
N GLU A 28 5.32 -11.40 -17.61
CA GLU A 28 4.00 -11.91 -18.04
C GLU A 28 2.91 -11.50 -17.03
N GLN A 29 3.16 -11.60 -15.73
CA GLN A 29 2.23 -11.15 -14.70
C GLN A 29 2.00 -9.63 -14.78
N ALA A 30 3.05 -8.85 -15.04
CA ALA A 30 2.94 -7.42 -15.21
C ALA A 30 2.06 -7.05 -16.42
N LYS A 31 2.19 -7.76 -17.55
CA LYS A 31 1.30 -7.60 -18.71
C LYS A 31 -0.15 -7.96 -18.39
N ILE A 32 -0.39 -9.06 -17.67
CA ILE A 32 -1.74 -9.43 -17.22
C ILE A 32 -2.35 -8.30 -16.37
N ALA A 33 -1.56 -7.71 -15.48
CA ALA A 33 -2.01 -6.58 -14.65
C ALA A 33 -2.36 -5.36 -15.51
N GLU A 34 -1.49 -4.97 -16.45
CA GLU A 34 -1.74 -3.85 -17.36
C GLU A 34 -2.97 -4.08 -18.23
N GLU A 35 -3.11 -5.27 -18.85
CA GLU A 35 -4.27 -5.66 -19.66
C GLU A 35 -5.57 -5.71 -18.86
N ALA A 36 -5.48 -6.00 -17.56
CA ALA A 36 -6.63 -5.96 -16.66
C ALA A 36 -7.06 -4.54 -16.28
N GLY A 37 -6.24 -3.52 -16.57
CA GLY A 37 -6.49 -2.12 -16.25
C GLY A 37 -5.89 -1.67 -14.91
N ALA A 38 -4.82 -2.32 -14.43
CA ALA A 38 -4.06 -1.82 -13.29
C ALA A 38 -3.48 -0.43 -13.61
N VAL A 39 -3.42 0.43 -12.61
CA VAL A 39 -2.84 1.79 -12.75
C VAL A 39 -1.34 1.81 -12.50
N ALA A 40 -0.81 0.77 -11.88
CA ALA A 40 0.62 0.55 -11.66
C ALA A 40 0.86 -0.93 -11.32
N VAL A 41 2.10 -1.37 -11.43
CA VAL A 41 2.54 -2.67 -10.92
C VAL A 41 3.61 -2.50 -9.84
N MET A 42 3.62 -3.41 -8.87
CA MET A 42 4.68 -3.55 -7.88
C MET A 42 5.58 -4.70 -8.30
N ALA A 43 6.79 -4.39 -8.75
CA ALA A 43 7.77 -5.38 -9.15
C ALA A 43 8.37 -6.08 -7.92
N LEU A 44 8.22 -7.39 -7.85
CA LEU A 44 8.66 -8.24 -6.75
C LEU A 44 9.39 -9.48 -7.29
N GLU A 45 10.24 -10.05 -6.48
CA GLU A 45 10.79 -11.40 -6.69
C GLU A 45 9.87 -12.47 -6.12
N ARG A 46 9.19 -12.15 -5.01
CA ARG A 46 8.24 -13.03 -4.31
C ARG A 46 7.05 -12.24 -3.81
N VAL A 47 5.85 -12.78 -4.02
CA VAL A 47 4.64 -12.19 -3.41
C VAL A 47 4.63 -12.42 -1.89
N PRO A 48 3.91 -11.58 -1.12
CA PRO A 48 3.90 -11.66 0.35
C PRO A 48 3.55 -13.05 0.91
N ALA A 49 2.69 -13.81 0.25
CA ALA A 49 2.37 -15.18 0.68
C ALA A 49 3.58 -16.12 0.60
N ASP A 50 4.43 -15.98 -0.41
CA ASP A 50 5.66 -16.78 -0.54
C ASP A 50 6.71 -16.34 0.49
N ILE A 51 6.85 -15.03 0.73
CA ILE A 51 7.72 -14.50 1.80
C ILE A 51 7.37 -15.11 3.15
N ARG A 52 6.06 -15.21 3.48
CA ARG A 52 5.61 -15.84 4.71
C ARG A 52 5.94 -17.33 4.77
N LYS A 53 5.69 -18.04 3.67
CA LYS A 53 5.89 -19.49 3.59
C LYS A 53 7.36 -19.89 3.72
N GLU A 54 8.24 -19.13 3.08
CA GLU A 54 9.68 -19.42 3.07
C GLU A 54 10.38 -18.94 4.34
N GLY A 55 9.87 -17.89 4.99
CA GLY A 55 10.48 -17.29 6.17
C GLY A 55 11.83 -16.63 5.89
N GLY A 56 12.59 -16.40 6.95
CA GLY A 56 13.93 -15.81 6.86
C GLY A 56 13.92 -14.31 6.57
N VAL A 57 15.03 -13.80 6.04
CA VAL A 57 15.23 -12.38 5.76
C VAL A 57 14.76 -12.06 4.34
N ALA A 58 13.64 -11.32 4.22
CA ALA A 58 13.14 -10.80 2.95
C ALA A 58 13.84 -9.46 2.62
N ARG A 59 14.44 -9.36 1.44
CA ARG A 59 15.20 -8.21 0.97
C ARG A 59 14.56 -7.60 -0.28
N MET A 60 15.09 -6.46 -0.72
CA MET A 60 14.80 -5.89 -2.03
C MET A 60 14.99 -6.96 -3.12
N SER A 61 14.09 -6.97 -4.10
CA SER A 61 14.16 -7.89 -5.24
C SER A 61 15.38 -7.61 -6.11
N ASP A 62 15.85 -8.63 -6.84
CA ASP A 62 16.94 -8.48 -7.78
C ASP A 62 16.66 -7.34 -8.78
N PRO A 63 17.57 -6.36 -8.93
CA PRO A 63 17.44 -5.28 -9.88
C PRO A 63 17.21 -5.72 -11.34
N ALA A 64 17.69 -6.90 -11.72
CA ALA A 64 17.46 -7.45 -13.07
C ALA A 64 15.98 -7.77 -13.28
N ILE A 65 15.34 -8.42 -12.33
CA ILE A 65 13.89 -8.74 -12.37
C ILE A 65 13.06 -7.46 -12.44
N ILE A 66 13.39 -6.45 -11.62
CA ILE A 66 12.70 -5.16 -11.63
C ILE A 66 12.81 -4.49 -13.00
N ARG A 67 14.01 -4.54 -13.63
CA ARG A 67 14.26 -3.99 -14.96
C ARG A 67 13.47 -4.71 -16.05
N GLU A 68 13.39 -6.04 -16.00
CA GLU A 68 12.61 -6.84 -16.93
C GLU A 68 11.11 -6.53 -16.83
N ILE A 69 10.57 -6.47 -15.64
CA ILE A 69 9.17 -6.08 -15.40
C ILE A 69 8.92 -4.67 -15.92
N LYS A 70 9.81 -3.72 -15.62
CA LYS A 70 9.68 -2.33 -16.09
C LYS A 70 9.72 -2.23 -17.63
N ALA A 71 10.50 -3.05 -18.30
CA ALA A 71 10.57 -3.08 -19.75
C ALA A 71 9.33 -3.71 -20.41
N ALA A 72 8.52 -4.46 -19.66
CA ALA A 72 7.39 -5.22 -20.18
C ALA A 72 6.07 -4.43 -20.23
N VAL A 73 5.96 -3.32 -19.49
CA VAL A 73 4.72 -2.55 -19.32
C VAL A 73 4.93 -1.06 -19.57
N SER A 74 3.85 -0.35 -19.89
CA SER A 74 3.85 1.10 -20.08
C SER A 74 3.33 1.87 -18.86
N ILE A 75 2.65 1.18 -17.94
CA ILE A 75 2.15 1.76 -16.68
C ILE A 75 3.29 1.90 -15.66
N PRO A 76 3.15 2.80 -14.66
CA PRO A 76 4.15 3.00 -13.62
C PRO A 76 4.56 1.70 -12.91
N VAL A 77 5.85 1.59 -12.58
CA VAL A 77 6.41 0.45 -11.85
C VAL A 77 6.93 0.91 -10.50
N MET A 78 6.48 0.23 -9.45
CA MET A 78 6.93 0.39 -8.08
C MET A 78 7.85 -0.76 -7.69
N ALA A 79 8.74 -0.54 -6.72
CA ALA A 79 9.49 -1.61 -6.07
C ALA A 79 9.69 -1.33 -4.57
N LYS A 80 9.97 -2.39 -3.81
CA LYS A 80 10.07 -2.31 -2.34
C LYS A 80 11.52 -2.16 -1.88
N ALA A 81 11.73 -1.23 -0.94
CA ALA A 81 12.93 -1.15 -0.11
C ALA A 81 12.59 -1.57 1.33
N ARG A 82 13.56 -2.12 2.04
CA ARG A 82 13.43 -2.42 3.46
C ARG A 82 13.32 -1.13 4.27
N ILE A 83 12.58 -1.15 5.36
CA ILE A 83 12.49 -0.03 6.30
C ILE A 83 13.91 0.36 6.75
N GLY A 84 14.24 1.67 6.62
CA GLY A 84 15.53 2.25 6.98
C GLY A 84 16.68 1.98 6.01
N HIS A 85 16.48 1.15 4.99
CA HIS A 85 17.56 0.79 4.06
C HIS A 85 17.72 1.80 2.92
N PHE A 86 18.26 2.98 3.22
CA PHE A 86 18.40 4.05 2.25
C PHE A 86 19.25 3.69 1.01
N VAL A 87 20.19 2.73 1.12
CA VAL A 87 20.98 2.28 -0.04
C VAL A 87 20.12 1.48 -1.03
N GLU A 88 19.20 0.63 -0.56
CA GLU A 88 18.23 -0.01 -1.45
C GLU A 88 17.39 1.04 -2.20
N ALA A 89 16.96 2.10 -1.52
CA ALA A 89 16.24 3.20 -2.16
C ALA A 89 17.11 3.93 -3.22
N GLN A 90 18.42 4.11 -2.97
CA GLN A 90 19.35 4.68 -3.95
C GLN A 90 19.48 3.78 -5.19
N LEU A 91 19.53 2.45 -5.02
CA LEU A 91 19.56 1.50 -6.13
C LEU A 91 18.28 1.57 -6.96
N LEU A 92 17.12 1.66 -6.31
CA LEU A 92 15.83 1.78 -6.96
C LEU A 92 15.68 3.11 -7.71
N GLU A 93 16.15 4.22 -7.14
CA GLU A 93 16.21 5.50 -7.84
C GLU A 93 17.14 5.46 -9.06
N ALA A 94 18.31 4.81 -8.95
CA ALA A 94 19.23 4.59 -10.06
C ALA A 94 18.61 3.73 -11.18
N LEU A 95 17.72 2.80 -10.87
CA LEU A 95 16.92 2.03 -11.83
C LEU A 95 15.82 2.86 -12.50
N LYS A 96 15.62 4.10 -12.03
CA LYS A 96 14.58 5.02 -12.52
C LYS A 96 13.18 4.41 -12.45
N ILE A 97 12.87 3.69 -11.38
CA ILE A 97 11.50 3.26 -11.13
C ILE A 97 10.61 4.44 -10.75
N ASP A 98 9.30 4.25 -10.81
CA ASP A 98 8.38 5.38 -10.70
C ASP A 98 7.98 5.68 -9.25
N TYR A 99 7.98 4.66 -8.36
CA TYR A 99 7.69 4.80 -6.93
C TYR A 99 8.51 3.79 -6.11
N ILE A 100 8.92 4.18 -4.91
CA ILE A 100 9.54 3.29 -3.91
C ILE A 100 8.55 3.02 -2.78
N ASP A 101 8.26 1.76 -2.48
CA ASP A 101 7.52 1.36 -1.28
C ASP A 101 8.51 0.97 -0.18
N GLU A 102 8.70 1.84 0.81
CA GLU A 102 9.40 1.48 2.05
C GLU A 102 8.48 0.59 2.88
N SER A 103 8.77 -0.71 2.86
CA SER A 103 7.76 -1.72 3.16
C SER A 103 8.09 -2.62 4.35
N GLU A 104 7.12 -2.74 5.26
CA GLU A 104 7.11 -3.69 6.37
C GLU A 104 7.02 -5.16 5.91
N VAL A 105 6.64 -5.42 4.66
CA VAL A 105 6.61 -6.77 4.09
C VAL A 105 8.01 -7.36 4.01
N LEU A 106 9.01 -6.53 3.73
CA LEU A 106 10.41 -6.91 3.80
C LEU A 106 10.90 -6.87 5.25
N THR A 107 11.99 -7.57 5.53
CA THR A 107 12.61 -7.53 6.86
C THR A 107 13.24 -6.16 7.10
N PRO A 108 12.89 -5.42 8.14
CA PRO A 108 13.49 -4.12 8.42
C PRO A 108 15.02 -4.20 8.50
N ALA A 109 15.69 -3.17 7.99
CA ALA A 109 17.13 -3.00 8.12
C ALA A 109 17.48 -2.08 9.29
N ASP A 110 16.52 -1.27 9.73
CA ASP A 110 16.64 -0.37 10.87
C ASP A 110 15.36 -0.46 11.70
N GLU A 111 15.49 -0.63 13.02
CA GLU A 111 14.35 -0.73 13.94
C GLU A 111 13.92 0.62 14.50
N GLU A 112 14.78 1.65 14.37
CA GLU A 112 14.54 2.99 14.93
C GLU A 112 14.21 4.01 13.86
N CYS A 113 14.85 3.93 12.69
CA CYS A 113 14.77 4.96 11.66
C CYS A 113 14.14 4.46 10.37
N HIS A 114 13.26 5.26 9.81
CA HIS A 114 12.80 5.14 8.43
C HIS A 114 13.71 5.93 7.48
N ILE A 115 13.62 5.64 6.19
CA ILE A 115 14.37 6.38 5.17
C ILE A 115 13.92 7.84 5.17
N GLU A 116 14.89 8.77 5.19
CA GLU A 116 14.64 10.20 4.98
C GLU A 116 14.36 10.47 3.49
N LYS A 117 13.08 10.49 3.15
CA LYS A 117 12.58 10.50 1.77
C LYS A 117 12.80 11.83 1.05
N SER A 118 13.04 12.91 1.83
CA SER A 118 13.33 14.23 1.27
C SER A 118 14.65 14.29 0.48
N ARG A 119 15.50 13.26 0.64
CA ARG A 119 16.78 13.14 -0.09
C ARG A 119 16.64 12.57 -1.49
N PHE A 120 15.46 12.08 -1.85
CA PHE A 120 15.19 11.42 -3.13
C PHE A 120 14.29 12.27 -4.01
N SER A 121 14.40 12.08 -5.31
CA SER A 121 13.54 12.74 -6.29
C SER A 121 12.24 11.97 -6.57
N ILE A 122 12.26 10.69 -6.32
CA ILE A 122 11.18 9.72 -6.58
C ILE A 122 10.14 9.73 -5.45
N PRO A 123 8.83 9.56 -5.74
CA PRO A 123 7.79 9.44 -4.73
C PRO A 123 7.90 8.15 -3.91
N PHE A 124 7.58 8.25 -2.61
CA PHE A 124 7.57 7.13 -1.68
C PHE A 124 6.16 6.76 -1.25
N VAL A 125 5.93 5.45 -1.14
CA VAL A 125 4.77 4.81 -0.53
C VAL A 125 5.18 4.22 0.81
N CYS A 126 4.33 4.35 1.83
CA CYS A 126 4.56 3.74 3.15
C CYS A 126 3.29 3.15 3.74
N GLY A 127 3.43 2.06 4.49
CA GLY A 127 2.34 1.48 5.26
C GLY A 127 2.05 2.24 6.55
N ALA A 128 0.77 2.30 6.95
CA ALA A 128 0.35 2.84 8.23
C ALA A 128 -0.85 2.06 8.79
N ARG A 129 -0.91 1.89 10.12
CA ARG A 129 -2.03 1.27 10.83
C ARG A 129 -3.00 2.30 11.42
N ASN A 130 -2.54 3.53 11.60
CA ASN A 130 -3.25 4.61 12.27
C ASN A 130 -2.75 5.99 11.79
N LEU A 131 -3.39 7.04 12.26
CA LEU A 131 -3.06 8.42 11.89
C LEU A 131 -1.65 8.82 12.33
N GLY A 132 -1.18 8.33 13.48
CA GLY A 132 0.16 8.64 13.99
C GLY A 132 1.25 8.13 13.04
N GLU A 133 1.19 6.85 12.65
CA GLU A 133 2.12 6.29 11.68
C GLU A 133 2.06 7.03 10.33
N ALA A 134 0.86 7.28 9.81
CA ALA A 134 0.69 8.00 8.55
C ALA A 134 1.33 9.40 8.61
N CYS A 135 1.05 10.16 9.65
CA CYS A 135 1.60 11.51 9.81
C CYS A 135 3.13 11.52 9.93
N ARG A 136 3.72 10.54 10.62
CA ARG A 136 5.19 10.40 10.69
C ARG A 136 5.78 10.11 9.31
N ARG A 137 5.22 9.16 8.57
CA ARG A 137 5.68 8.82 7.19
C ARG A 137 5.58 10.03 6.25
N ILE A 138 4.47 10.78 6.33
CA ILE A 138 4.29 12.00 5.53
C ILE A 138 5.33 13.06 5.89
N THR A 139 5.63 13.24 7.17
CA THR A 139 6.66 14.19 7.65
C THR A 139 8.05 13.83 7.12
N GLU A 140 8.36 12.53 6.99
CA GLU A 140 9.60 12.03 6.38
C GLU A 140 9.61 12.19 4.85
N GLY A 141 8.49 12.58 4.24
CA GLY A 141 8.36 12.83 2.81
C GLY A 141 7.62 11.76 2.01
N ALA A 142 6.91 10.83 2.66
CA ALA A 142 6.02 9.90 1.95
C ALA A 142 4.88 10.66 1.28
N THR A 143 4.60 10.35 0.01
CA THR A 143 3.59 11.01 -0.82
C THR A 143 2.41 10.11 -1.15
N MET A 144 2.44 8.87 -0.68
CA MET A 144 1.34 7.93 -0.66
C MET A 144 1.39 7.12 0.64
N ILE A 145 0.24 6.98 1.28
CA ILE A 145 0.04 6.06 2.40
C ILE A 145 -0.79 4.87 1.90
N ARG A 146 -0.54 3.71 2.48
CA ARG A 146 -1.41 2.53 2.36
C ARG A 146 -1.67 1.92 3.73
N THR A 147 -2.76 1.19 3.89
CA THR A 147 -2.90 0.35 5.07
C THR A 147 -1.78 -0.70 5.07
N LYS A 148 -1.24 -1.07 6.24
CA LYS A 148 -0.36 -2.24 6.32
C LYS A 148 -1.15 -3.52 6.04
N GLY A 149 -2.35 -3.63 6.61
CA GLY A 149 -3.11 -4.87 6.57
C GLY A 149 -2.30 -6.02 7.14
N GLU A 150 -2.56 -7.23 6.67
CA GLU A 150 -1.66 -8.37 6.91
C GLU A 150 -1.40 -9.06 5.56
N ALA A 151 -0.34 -8.59 4.88
CA ALA A 151 -0.03 -8.96 3.50
C ALA A 151 0.20 -10.48 3.35
N GLY A 152 -0.29 -11.05 2.24
CA GLY A 152 -0.12 -12.48 1.93
C GLY A 152 -1.07 -13.42 2.64
N THR A 153 -2.04 -12.92 3.42
CA THR A 153 -3.00 -13.76 4.15
C THR A 153 -4.29 -14.03 3.38
N GLY A 154 -4.65 -13.18 2.39
CA GLY A 154 -5.97 -13.26 1.78
C GLY A 154 -7.14 -12.99 2.75
N ASN A 155 -6.85 -12.40 3.90
CA ASN A 155 -7.81 -11.99 4.92
C ASN A 155 -7.75 -10.47 5.11
N VAL A 156 -8.80 -9.78 4.72
CA VAL A 156 -8.87 -8.31 4.66
C VAL A 156 -9.08 -7.64 6.02
N VAL A 157 -9.29 -8.42 7.10
CA VAL A 157 -9.71 -7.89 8.41
C VAL A 157 -8.76 -6.83 8.98
N GLU A 158 -7.44 -7.01 8.85
CA GLU A 158 -6.46 -6.02 9.34
C GLU A 158 -6.48 -4.73 8.50
N ALA A 159 -6.60 -4.82 7.18
CA ALA A 159 -6.74 -3.64 6.33
C ALA A 159 -8.01 -2.84 6.69
N VAL A 160 -9.13 -3.53 6.93
CA VAL A 160 -10.37 -2.92 7.42
C VAL A 160 -10.16 -2.27 8.79
N ARG A 161 -9.49 -2.94 9.73
CA ARG A 161 -9.18 -2.40 11.06
C ARG A 161 -8.36 -1.12 10.97
N HIS A 162 -7.30 -1.12 10.16
CA HIS A 162 -6.42 0.03 9.96
C HIS A 162 -7.18 1.20 9.34
N MET A 163 -7.97 0.96 8.28
CA MET A 163 -8.74 2.03 7.66
C MET A 163 -9.81 2.61 8.57
N ARG A 164 -10.51 1.76 9.34
CA ARG A 164 -11.49 2.23 10.34
C ARG A 164 -10.83 3.01 11.47
N THR A 165 -9.63 2.60 11.91
CA THR A 165 -8.84 3.33 12.91
C THR A 165 -8.44 4.70 12.36
N MET A 166 -7.86 4.74 11.16
CA MET A 166 -7.51 5.99 10.47
C MET A 166 -8.70 6.95 10.41
N ASN A 167 -9.83 6.48 9.91
CA ASN A 167 -11.05 7.28 9.77
C ASN A 167 -11.59 7.78 11.12
N ARG A 168 -11.51 6.97 12.17
CA ARG A 168 -11.94 7.36 13.51
C ARG A 168 -11.04 8.46 14.06
N GLU A 169 -9.73 8.32 13.93
CA GLU A 169 -8.76 9.29 14.43
C GLU A 169 -8.79 10.60 13.65
N ILE A 170 -8.98 10.56 12.33
CA ILE A 170 -9.22 11.77 11.53
C ILE A 170 -10.47 12.51 12.00
N ARG A 171 -11.58 11.80 12.25
CA ARG A 171 -12.80 12.45 12.79
C ARG A 171 -12.58 13.04 14.17
N GLN A 172 -11.83 12.35 15.04
CA GLN A 172 -11.47 12.84 16.36
C GLN A 172 -10.67 14.14 16.29
N VAL A 173 -9.60 14.15 15.49
CA VAL A 173 -8.76 15.35 15.28
C VAL A 173 -9.57 16.50 14.68
N ARG A 174 -10.45 16.22 13.74
CA ARG A 174 -11.30 17.23 13.11
C ARG A 174 -12.27 17.90 14.09
N ALA A 175 -12.82 17.13 15.02
CA ALA A 175 -13.78 17.63 16.02
C ALA A 175 -13.11 18.27 17.26
N MET A 176 -11.78 18.08 17.40
CA MET A 176 -11.04 18.48 18.61
C MET A 176 -10.83 20.01 18.63
N PRO A 177 -11.01 20.69 19.79
CA PRO A 177 -10.55 22.05 19.99
C PRO A 177 -9.05 22.19 19.71
N LEU A 178 -8.64 23.36 19.17
CA LEU A 178 -7.24 23.53 18.74
C LEU A 178 -6.25 23.47 19.91
N GLU A 179 -6.65 23.93 21.08
CA GLU A 179 -5.85 23.90 22.31
C GLU A 179 -5.56 22.48 22.81
N GLU A 180 -6.44 21.50 22.50
CA GLU A 180 -6.24 20.09 22.86
C GLU A 180 -5.35 19.37 21.84
N LEU A 181 -5.24 19.88 20.61
CA LEU A 181 -4.52 19.21 19.53
C LEU A 181 -3.05 19.00 19.86
N THR A 182 -2.40 19.95 20.56
CA THR A 182 -0.99 19.84 20.95
C THR A 182 -0.76 18.66 21.91
N ALA A 183 -1.63 18.51 22.90
CA ALA A 183 -1.55 17.40 23.85
C ALA A 183 -1.82 16.06 23.16
N PHE A 184 -2.84 16.02 22.32
CA PHE A 184 -3.15 14.82 21.52
C PHE A 184 -1.99 14.39 20.63
N CYS A 185 -1.35 15.34 19.93
CA CYS A 185 -0.20 15.07 19.07
C CYS A 185 0.99 14.50 19.85
N ARG A 186 1.31 15.09 21.01
CA ARG A 186 2.37 14.61 21.89
C ARG A 186 2.09 13.17 22.35
N ASP A 187 0.87 12.90 22.82
CA ASP A 187 0.51 11.63 23.42
C ASP A 187 0.40 10.47 22.39
N ASN A 188 0.19 10.81 21.12
CA ASN A 188 0.05 9.85 20.02
C ASN A 188 1.24 9.87 19.05
N GLY A 189 2.31 10.64 19.34
CA GLY A 189 3.49 10.73 18.45
C GLY A 189 3.16 11.27 17.06
N ILE A 190 2.22 12.23 16.98
CA ILE A 190 1.76 12.81 15.71
C ILE A 190 2.46 14.15 15.49
N PRO A 191 3.13 14.38 14.34
CA PRO A 191 3.67 15.67 13.97
C PRO A 191 2.56 16.74 13.87
N TYR A 192 2.68 17.80 14.68
CA TYR A 192 1.63 18.82 14.85
C TYR A 192 1.18 19.47 13.55
N GLN A 193 2.11 19.77 12.63
CA GLN A 193 1.78 20.45 11.38
C GLN A 193 0.85 19.61 10.50
N ILE A 194 1.14 18.31 10.38
CA ILE A 194 0.30 17.40 9.59
C ILE A 194 -1.06 17.20 10.30
N ALA A 195 -1.06 17.05 11.63
CA ALA A 195 -2.32 16.94 12.39
C ALA A 195 -3.21 18.17 12.21
N ARG A 196 -2.62 19.37 12.19
CA ARG A 196 -3.34 20.61 11.93
C ARG A 196 -3.98 20.63 10.54
N GLU A 197 -3.23 20.24 9.52
CA GLU A 197 -3.76 20.12 8.15
C GLU A 197 -4.89 19.09 8.07
N VAL A 198 -4.72 17.92 8.71
CA VAL A 198 -5.79 16.89 8.79
C VAL A 198 -7.03 17.45 9.51
N ARG A 199 -6.85 18.24 10.57
CA ARG A 199 -7.96 18.88 11.28
C ARG A 199 -8.74 19.85 10.37
N GLU A 200 -8.04 20.65 9.60
CA GLU A 200 -8.62 21.65 8.68
C GLU A 200 -9.32 20.98 7.49
N THR A 201 -8.70 19.98 6.88
CA THR A 201 -9.18 19.34 5.64
C THR A 201 -10.09 18.14 5.88
N GLY A 202 -9.98 17.48 7.03
CA GLY A 202 -10.68 16.23 7.35
C GLY A 202 -10.14 15.01 6.61
N ARG A 203 -8.92 15.07 6.07
CA ARG A 203 -8.26 13.99 5.34
C ARG A 203 -6.74 14.10 5.44
N LEU A 204 -6.04 13.02 5.10
CA LEU A 204 -4.59 13.08 4.90
C LEU A 204 -4.23 13.99 3.71
N PRO A 205 -3.07 14.67 3.74
CA PRO A 205 -2.61 15.51 2.63
C PRO A 205 -2.15 14.71 1.39
N VAL A 206 -2.09 13.39 1.52
CA VAL A 206 -1.71 12.45 0.45
C VAL A 206 -2.76 11.37 0.30
N VAL A 207 -2.75 10.64 -0.82
CA VAL A 207 -3.66 9.50 -1.04
C VAL A 207 -3.40 8.38 -0.05
N ASN A 208 -4.47 7.68 0.34
CA ASN A 208 -4.44 6.53 1.25
C ASN A 208 -5.09 5.32 0.61
N PHE A 209 -4.29 4.37 0.18
CA PHE A 209 -4.73 3.14 -0.47
C PHE A 209 -4.96 2.03 0.56
N ALA A 210 -5.76 1.03 0.19
CA ALA A 210 -5.88 -0.20 0.95
C ALA A 210 -4.85 -1.23 0.49
N ALA A 211 -4.18 -1.88 1.43
CA ALA A 211 -3.29 -3.01 1.17
C ALA A 211 -3.42 -4.06 2.28
N GLY A 212 -3.10 -5.30 1.94
CA GLY A 212 -3.04 -6.43 2.87
C GLY A 212 -4.35 -7.24 2.93
N GLY A 213 -4.33 -8.43 2.36
CA GLY A 213 -5.40 -9.41 2.49
C GLY A 213 -6.54 -9.31 1.48
N ILE A 214 -6.49 -8.40 0.52
CA ILE A 214 -7.51 -8.29 -0.54
C ILE A 214 -7.36 -9.49 -1.48
N ALA A 215 -8.43 -10.30 -1.62
CA ALA A 215 -8.43 -11.51 -2.42
C ALA A 215 -9.64 -11.62 -3.37
N THR A 216 -10.69 -10.84 -3.16
CA THR A 216 -11.93 -10.88 -3.94
C THR A 216 -12.35 -9.49 -4.42
N PRO A 217 -13.21 -9.41 -5.47
CA PRO A 217 -13.82 -8.14 -5.89
C PRO A 217 -14.58 -7.46 -4.76
N ALA A 218 -15.28 -8.21 -3.92
CA ALA A 218 -16.02 -7.69 -2.78
C ALA A 218 -15.10 -7.07 -1.71
N ASP A 219 -13.91 -7.63 -1.47
CA ASP A 219 -12.90 -7.05 -0.57
C ASP A 219 -12.45 -5.68 -1.10
N ALA A 220 -12.16 -5.59 -2.40
CA ALA A 220 -11.75 -4.33 -3.02
C ALA A 220 -12.86 -3.27 -2.91
N ALA A 221 -14.11 -3.63 -3.25
CA ALA A 221 -15.25 -2.73 -3.12
C ALA A 221 -15.48 -2.29 -1.66
N LEU A 222 -15.32 -3.20 -0.68
CA LEU A 222 -15.41 -2.88 0.74
C LEU A 222 -14.38 -1.81 1.13
N MET A 223 -13.14 -1.96 0.73
CA MET A 223 -12.09 -1.00 1.07
C MET A 223 -12.34 0.37 0.43
N MET A 224 -12.82 0.40 -0.81
CA MET A 224 -13.22 1.65 -1.49
C MET A 224 -14.40 2.31 -0.78
N GLN A 225 -15.42 1.57 -0.37
CA GLN A 225 -16.55 2.10 0.40
C GLN A 225 -16.15 2.59 1.80
N LEU A 226 -15.08 2.06 2.39
CA LEU A 226 -14.50 2.58 3.61
C LEU A 226 -13.70 3.88 3.41
N GLY A 227 -13.56 4.35 2.16
CA GLY A 227 -12.95 5.63 1.82
C GLY A 227 -11.48 5.55 1.45
N CYS A 228 -10.97 4.38 1.06
CA CYS A 228 -9.65 4.29 0.45
C CYS A 228 -9.63 4.95 -0.93
N ASP A 229 -8.46 5.46 -1.31
CA ASP A 229 -8.27 6.12 -2.61
C ASP A 229 -7.92 5.13 -3.75
N GLY A 230 -7.77 3.85 -3.45
CA GLY A 230 -7.47 2.75 -4.35
C GLY A 230 -7.01 1.54 -3.55
N VAL A 231 -6.61 0.48 -4.25
CA VAL A 231 -6.20 -0.78 -3.61
C VAL A 231 -4.89 -1.32 -4.17
N PHE A 232 -4.10 -1.95 -3.28
CA PHE A 232 -2.98 -2.84 -3.64
C PHE A 232 -3.44 -4.28 -3.53
N VAL A 233 -3.18 -5.08 -4.55
CA VAL A 233 -3.52 -6.50 -4.54
C VAL A 233 -2.32 -7.32 -5.03
N GLY A 234 -1.82 -8.18 -4.17
CA GLY A 234 -0.69 -9.05 -4.47
C GLY A 234 -1.12 -10.51 -4.64
N SER A 235 -0.85 -11.31 -3.62
CA SER A 235 -1.12 -12.76 -3.63
C SER A 235 -2.56 -13.12 -4.00
N GLY A 236 -3.53 -12.24 -3.70
CA GLY A 236 -4.95 -12.45 -4.01
C GLY A 236 -5.25 -12.66 -5.48
N ILE A 237 -4.42 -12.12 -6.39
CA ILE A 237 -4.55 -12.33 -7.84
C ILE A 237 -3.76 -13.55 -8.28
N PHE A 238 -2.44 -13.54 -8.12
CA PHE A 238 -1.57 -14.54 -8.74
C PHE A 238 -1.50 -15.88 -8.00
N LYS A 239 -2.12 -16.00 -6.82
CA LYS A 239 -2.35 -17.27 -6.12
C LYS A 239 -3.78 -17.80 -6.28
N SER A 240 -4.59 -17.19 -7.16
CA SER A 240 -5.94 -17.67 -7.51
C SER A 240 -5.91 -18.63 -8.70
N GLY A 241 -7.02 -19.33 -8.93
CA GLY A 241 -7.15 -20.30 -10.03
C GLY A 241 -7.14 -19.69 -11.43
N ASP A 242 -7.56 -18.40 -11.58
CA ASP A 242 -7.54 -17.65 -12.85
C ASP A 242 -7.12 -16.20 -12.56
N PRO A 243 -5.80 -15.91 -12.57
CA PRO A 243 -5.29 -14.59 -12.27
C PRO A 243 -5.78 -13.47 -13.21
N ALA A 244 -5.85 -13.73 -14.51
CA ALA A 244 -6.26 -12.71 -15.49
C ALA A 244 -7.73 -12.30 -15.32
N LYS A 245 -8.61 -13.26 -15.08
CA LYS A 245 -10.02 -13.01 -14.84
C LYS A 245 -10.22 -12.30 -13.50
N ARG A 246 -9.52 -12.74 -12.46
CA ARG A 246 -9.58 -12.14 -11.14
C ARG A 246 -9.06 -10.71 -11.11
N ALA A 247 -7.96 -10.44 -11.80
CA ALA A 247 -7.41 -9.09 -11.96
C ALA A 247 -8.43 -8.14 -12.56
N ARG A 248 -9.04 -8.50 -13.70
CA ARG A 248 -10.10 -7.69 -14.33
C ARG A 248 -11.30 -7.47 -13.41
N ALA A 249 -11.74 -8.51 -12.71
CA ALA A 249 -12.87 -8.42 -11.79
C ALA A 249 -12.59 -7.46 -10.62
N ILE A 250 -11.39 -7.50 -10.05
CA ILE A 250 -10.96 -6.59 -8.97
C ILE A 250 -10.87 -5.15 -9.47
N VAL A 251 -10.33 -4.90 -10.68
CA VAL A 251 -10.31 -3.55 -11.28
C VAL A 251 -11.72 -3.00 -11.45
N GLN A 252 -12.63 -3.80 -11.99
CA GLN A 252 -14.03 -3.38 -12.18
C GLN A 252 -14.73 -3.13 -10.84
N ALA A 253 -14.56 -4.00 -9.85
CA ALA A 253 -15.14 -3.81 -8.53
C ALA A 253 -14.57 -2.57 -7.80
N THR A 254 -13.29 -2.24 -8.03
CA THR A 254 -12.68 -1.01 -7.53
C THR A 254 -13.26 0.23 -8.22
N THR A 255 -13.50 0.15 -9.52
CA THR A 255 -14.07 1.27 -10.31
C THR A 255 -15.54 1.48 -9.97
N TYR A 256 -16.32 0.41 -9.90
CA TYR A 256 -17.78 0.45 -9.68
C TYR A 256 -18.17 0.06 -8.25
N TYR A 257 -17.34 0.35 -7.27
CA TYR A 257 -17.52 -0.11 -5.88
C TYR A 257 -18.84 0.30 -5.21
N GLN A 258 -19.52 1.33 -5.73
CA GLN A 258 -20.82 1.79 -5.23
C GLN A 258 -22.02 1.13 -5.93
N ASP A 259 -21.77 0.34 -6.97
CA ASP A 259 -22.79 -0.38 -7.73
C ASP A 259 -22.78 -1.86 -7.33
N PRO A 260 -23.71 -2.30 -6.44
CA PRO A 260 -23.74 -3.68 -5.98
C PRO A 260 -24.08 -4.70 -7.08
N GLU A 261 -24.84 -4.30 -8.10
CA GLU A 261 -25.17 -5.19 -9.22
C GLU A 261 -23.91 -5.45 -10.06
N LYS A 262 -23.12 -4.39 -10.31
CA LYS A 262 -21.85 -4.54 -11.02
C LYS A 262 -20.82 -5.37 -10.22
N VAL A 263 -20.71 -5.12 -8.92
CA VAL A 263 -19.84 -5.92 -8.06
C VAL A 263 -20.28 -7.39 -8.02
N LEU A 264 -21.59 -7.66 -7.99
CA LEU A 264 -22.14 -9.01 -8.07
C LEU A 264 -21.78 -9.67 -9.41
N GLU A 265 -22.03 -9.00 -10.54
CA GLU A 265 -21.71 -9.50 -11.88
C GLU A 265 -20.24 -9.95 -11.99
N VAL A 266 -19.31 -9.06 -11.60
CA VAL A 266 -17.86 -9.35 -11.72
C VAL A 266 -17.35 -10.35 -10.70
N SER A 267 -18.11 -10.68 -9.67
CA SER A 267 -17.78 -11.67 -8.67
C SER A 267 -18.12 -13.11 -9.07
N MET A 268 -18.87 -13.29 -10.18
CA MET A 268 -19.34 -14.60 -10.59
C MET A 268 -18.27 -15.39 -11.36
N ASN A 269 -18.24 -16.71 -11.11
CA ASN A 269 -17.46 -17.69 -11.89
C ASN A 269 -15.94 -17.35 -11.97
N LEU A 270 -15.35 -16.81 -10.91
CA LEU A 270 -13.92 -16.44 -10.87
C LEU A 270 -12.96 -17.60 -10.58
N GLY A 271 -13.48 -18.80 -10.39
CA GLY A 271 -12.68 -19.93 -9.93
C GLY A 271 -12.26 -19.78 -8.46
N GLU A 272 -11.36 -20.64 -8.03
CA GLU A 272 -10.92 -20.69 -6.64
C GLU A 272 -10.15 -19.39 -6.27
N PRO A 273 -10.51 -18.72 -5.17
CA PRO A 273 -9.68 -17.65 -4.62
C PRO A 273 -8.37 -18.24 -4.06
N MET A 274 -7.42 -17.38 -3.73
CA MET A 274 -6.25 -17.82 -2.98
C MET A 274 -6.68 -18.47 -1.66
N ILE A 275 -5.97 -19.50 -1.22
CA ILE A 275 -6.15 -20.06 0.12
C ILE A 275 -5.72 -19.01 1.15
N GLY A 276 -6.66 -18.61 2.01
CA GLY A 276 -6.40 -17.61 3.04
C GLY A 276 -5.71 -18.22 4.28
N ILE A 277 -5.14 -17.32 5.09
CA ILE A 277 -4.56 -17.64 6.40
C ILE A 277 -5.36 -16.87 7.45
N GLU A 278 -5.86 -17.59 8.47
CA GLU A 278 -6.49 -16.93 9.62
C GLU A 278 -5.42 -16.18 10.43
N ILE A 279 -5.60 -14.88 10.58
CA ILE A 279 -4.59 -14.00 11.18
C ILE A 279 -4.33 -14.37 12.65
N ALA A 280 -5.36 -14.80 13.38
CA ALA A 280 -5.21 -15.27 14.77
C ALA A 280 -4.28 -16.49 14.91
N ALA A 281 -4.04 -17.23 13.83
CA ALA A 281 -3.13 -18.38 13.81
C ALA A 281 -1.68 -17.98 13.50
N ILE A 282 -1.40 -16.71 13.15
CA ILE A 282 -0.05 -16.24 12.84
C ILE A 282 0.70 -15.97 14.15
N PRO A 283 1.89 -16.56 14.37
CA PRO A 283 2.74 -16.21 15.49
C PRO A 283 3.06 -14.71 15.50
N LYS A 284 3.10 -14.08 16.69
CA LYS A 284 3.30 -12.63 16.81
C LYS A 284 4.56 -12.12 16.10
N GLU A 285 5.65 -12.88 16.15
CA GLU A 285 6.91 -12.58 15.51
C GLU A 285 6.85 -12.63 13.97
N GLN A 286 5.78 -13.20 13.41
CA GLN A 286 5.54 -13.29 11.97
C GLN A 286 4.49 -12.27 11.47
N VAL A 287 3.92 -11.48 12.36
CA VAL A 287 2.98 -10.40 12.01
C VAL A 287 3.75 -9.28 11.33
N LEU A 288 3.51 -9.09 10.03
CA LEU A 288 4.23 -8.10 9.23
C LEU A 288 3.79 -6.67 9.55
N SER A 289 2.52 -6.48 9.87
CA SER A 289 1.95 -5.15 10.14
C SER A 289 2.53 -4.48 11.41
N GLU A 290 3.13 -5.24 12.31
CA GLU A 290 3.78 -4.72 13.51
C GLU A 290 5.18 -4.12 13.25
N ARG A 291 5.78 -4.39 12.09
CA ARG A 291 7.09 -3.86 11.72
C ARG A 291 7.04 -2.37 11.40
N GLY A 292 8.03 -1.64 11.86
CA GLY A 292 8.10 -0.19 11.76
C GLY A 292 7.04 0.49 12.64
N TRP A 293 7.44 1.52 13.33
CA TRP A 293 6.60 2.27 14.30
C TRP A 293 6.01 3.54 13.72
#